data_ab72ef04ad9a1defbeff00be0828f734
#
_entry.id   ab72ef04ad9a1defbeff00be0828f734
#
_cell.length_a   1.000
_cell.length_b   1.000
_cell.length_c   1.000
_cell.angle_alpha   90.00
_cell.angle_beta   90.00
_cell.angle_gamma   90.00
#
_symmetry.space_group_name_H-M   'P 1'
#
loop_
_entity.id
_entity.type
_entity.pdbx_description
1 polymer ?
#
loop_
_entity_poly.entity_id
_entity_poly.type
_entity_poly.pdbx_seq_one_letter_code
_entity_poly.pdbx_strand_id
1 'polypeptide(L)'
;MIIRQAREEDVRQIAEILVEDWKTAYRGIMDDDFLDAMNVEQRYEIEVRRYNEYRVAAEGQEILGYSWNMLTDEEDADCEVVALYVRYSKRNNGIGRALLQDAMDTFRKAGRKHMIIWCLRDNHESRKFYEKMGGKEYKGGTHRWGNREYDMISYLYQL
;
A
#
# COMPACT_ATOMS: atom_id res chain seq x y z
N MET A 1 -8.49 0.49 -17.75
CA MET A 1 -7.82 0.91 -16.51
C MET A 1 -6.64 1.82 -16.84
N ILE A 2 -6.54 2.92 -16.14
CA ILE A 2 -5.38 3.82 -16.22
C ILE A 2 -4.81 4.03 -14.81
N ILE A 3 -3.50 4.31 -14.74
CA ILE A 3 -2.87 4.73 -13.48
C ILE A 3 -2.50 6.20 -13.61
N ARG A 4 -2.98 6.98 -12.65
CA ARG A 4 -2.80 8.44 -12.65
C ARG A 4 -2.61 8.98 -11.24
N GLN A 5 -2.24 10.24 -11.15
CA GLN A 5 -2.22 10.97 -9.90
C GLN A 5 -3.62 11.01 -9.29
N ALA A 6 -3.71 10.83 -7.98
CA ALA A 6 -4.98 10.94 -7.27
C ALA A 6 -5.49 12.39 -7.28
N ARG A 7 -6.80 12.55 -7.22
CA ARG A 7 -7.52 13.84 -7.16
C ARG A 7 -8.35 13.88 -5.89
N GLU A 8 -8.75 15.06 -5.49
CA GLU A 8 -9.58 15.22 -4.29
C GLU A 8 -10.87 14.39 -4.37
N GLU A 9 -11.49 14.32 -5.53
CA GLU A 9 -12.72 13.53 -5.77
C GLU A 9 -12.53 12.01 -5.57
N ASP A 10 -11.29 11.52 -5.58
CA ASP A 10 -10.98 10.10 -5.36
C ASP A 10 -10.90 9.73 -3.88
N VAL A 11 -10.76 10.71 -2.99
CA VAL A 11 -10.38 10.49 -1.58
C VAL A 11 -11.36 9.59 -0.84
N ARG A 12 -12.66 9.75 -1.08
CA ARG A 12 -13.65 8.89 -0.43
C ARG A 12 -13.45 7.43 -0.79
N GLN A 13 -13.24 7.13 -2.07
CA GLN A 13 -12.99 5.77 -2.52
C GLN A 13 -11.66 5.23 -2.00
N ILE A 14 -10.63 6.07 -1.90
CA ILE A 14 -9.34 5.71 -1.29
C ILE A 14 -9.55 5.27 0.17
N ALA A 15 -10.31 6.06 0.94
CA ALA A 15 -10.63 5.71 2.33
C ALA A 15 -11.44 4.41 2.42
N GLU A 16 -12.42 4.22 1.56
CA GLU A 16 -13.21 2.99 1.50
C GLU A 16 -12.34 1.76 1.21
N ILE A 17 -11.44 1.87 0.24
CA ILE A 17 -10.53 0.78 -0.13
C ILE A 17 -9.65 0.38 1.05
N LEU A 18 -9.06 1.36 1.73
CA LEU A 18 -8.19 1.09 2.88
C LEU A 18 -8.95 0.41 4.02
N VAL A 19 -10.08 0.96 4.41
CA VAL A 19 -10.87 0.44 5.54
C VAL A 19 -11.36 -0.98 5.23
N GLU A 20 -11.89 -1.22 4.04
CA GLU A 20 -12.35 -2.54 3.62
C GLU A 20 -11.21 -3.55 3.59
N ASP A 21 -10.07 -3.16 3.02
CA ASP A 21 -8.92 -4.04 2.92
C ASP A 21 -8.37 -4.43 4.29
N TRP A 22 -8.20 -3.48 5.19
CA TRP A 22 -7.71 -3.76 6.54
C TRP A 22 -8.67 -4.66 7.30
N LYS A 23 -9.96 -4.39 7.26
CA LYS A 23 -10.97 -5.20 7.95
C LYS A 23 -11.05 -6.64 7.44
N THR A 24 -10.70 -6.88 6.19
CA THR A 24 -10.74 -8.22 5.60
C THR A 24 -9.38 -8.92 5.65
N ALA A 25 -8.33 -8.28 5.15
CA ALA A 25 -7.01 -8.90 5.01
C ALA A 25 -6.29 -9.09 6.36
N TYR A 26 -6.54 -8.21 7.33
CA TYR A 26 -5.84 -8.26 8.61
C TYR A 26 -6.62 -8.97 9.71
N ARG A 27 -7.80 -9.54 9.42
CA ARG A 27 -8.52 -10.42 10.35
C ARG A 27 -7.63 -11.61 10.70
N GLY A 28 -7.54 -11.92 12.00
CA GLY A 28 -6.67 -12.97 12.49
C GLY A 28 -5.21 -12.57 12.62
N ILE A 29 -4.82 -11.37 12.15
CA ILE A 29 -3.46 -10.83 12.29
C ILE A 29 -3.47 -9.66 13.27
N MET A 30 -4.35 -8.69 13.05
CA MET A 30 -4.50 -7.53 13.93
C MET A 30 -5.69 -7.71 14.86
N ASP A 31 -5.65 -6.97 15.97
CA ASP A 31 -6.71 -6.98 16.98
C ASP A 31 -8.06 -6.62 16.36
N ASP A 32 -9.08 -7.46 16.60
CA ASP A 32 -10.43 -7.26 16.08
C ASP A 32 -11.04 -5.94 16.51
N ASP A 33 -10.84 -5.53 17.77
CA ASP A 33 -11.38 -4.27 18.29
C ASP A 33 -10.80 -3.08 17.53
N PHE A 34 -9.51 -3.11 17.22
CA PHE A 34 -8.87 -2.08 16.41
C PHE A 34 -9.46 -2.01 15.01
N LEU A 35 -9.62 -3.15 14.34
CA LEU A 35 -10.19 -3.22 12.99
C LEU A 35 -11.65 -2.79 12.97
N ASP A 36 -12.44 -3.21 13.95
CA ASP A 36 -13.86 -2.89 14.03
C ASP A 36 -14.11 -1.41 14.31
N ALA A 37 -13.18 -0.73 14.98
CA ALA A 37 -13.26 0.70 15.24
C ALA A 37 -12.94 1.58 14.02
N MET A 38 -12.31 1.02 12.98
CA MET A 38 -11.99 1.77 11.75
C MET A 38 -13.27 2.13 11.01
N ASN A 39 -13.36 3.36 10.54
CA ASN A 39 -14.49 3.79 9.71
C ASN A 39 -14.05 4.76 8.61
N VAL A 40 -14.83 4.81 7.55
CA VAL A 40 -14.52 5.60 6.35
C VAL A 40 -14.43 7.08 6.64
N GLU A 41 -15.30 7.62 7.50
CA GLU A 41 -15.33 9.06 7.78
C GLU A 41 -14.04 9.54 8.46
N GLN A 42 -13.56 8.80 9.47
CA GLN A 42 -12.30 9.13 10.13
C GLN A 42 -11.12 8.98 9.17
N ARG A 43 -11.14 7.95 8.35
CA ARG A 43 -10.07 7.72 7.38
C ARG A 43 -10.05 8.78 6.29
N TYR A 44 -11.22 9.20 5.82
CA TYR A 44 -11.34 10.30 4.88
C TYR A 44 -10.64 11.58 5.37
N GLU A 45 -10.83 11.94 6.63
CA GLU A 45 -10.22 13.12 7.24
C GLU A 45 -8.68 13.07 7.22
N ILE A 46 -8.11 11.88 7.25
CA ILE A 46 -6.66 11.68 7.13
C ILE A 46 -6.23 11.78 5.67
N GLU A 47 -6.90 11.05 4.79
CA GLU A 47 -6.50 10.91 3.40
C GLU A 47 -6.66 12.21 2.58
N VAL A 48 -7.65 13.04 2.93
CA VAL A 48 -7.87 14.34 2.25
C VAL A 48 -6.68 15.29 2.40
N ARG A 49 -5.83 15.07 3.40
CA ARG A 49 -4.66 15.92 3.65
C ARG A 49 -3.42 15.49 2.89
N ARG A 50 -3.41 14.28 2.28
CA ARG A 50 -2.21 13.72 1.65
C ARG A 50 -2.44 12.98 0.33
N TYR A 51 -3.66 13.05 -0.22
CA TYR A 51 -4.00 12.34 -1.46
C TYR A 51 -3.11 12.73 -2.65
N ASN A 52 -2.55 13.93 -2.64
CA ASN A 52 -1.67 14.42 -3.70
C ASN A 52 -0.35 13.62 -3.79
N GLU A 53 -0.05 12.80 -2.79
CA GLU A 53 1.11 11.89 -2.82
C GLU A 53 0.75 10.52 -3.39
N TYR A 54 -0.52 10.29 -3.75
CA TYR A 54 -1.03 8.97 -4.14
C TYR A 54 -1.19 8.83 -5.65
N ARG A 55 -1.01 7.58 -6.09
CA ARG A 55 -1.34 7.16 -7.45
C ARG A 55 -2.55 6.21 -7.37
N VAL A 56 -3.49 6.36 -8.29
CA VAL A 56 -4.68 5.51 -8.33
C VAL A 56 -4.75 4.74 -9.64
N ALA A 57 -5.25 3.51 -9.54
CA ALA A 57 -5.70 2.73 -10.68
C ALA A 57 -7.19 3.00 -10.84
N ALA A 58 -7.58 3.58 -11.97
CA ALA A 58 -8.94 4.04 -12.20
C ALA A 58 -9.54 3.43 -13.48
N GLU A 59 -10.83 3.14 -13.43
CA GLU A 59 -11.62 2.76 -14.58
C GLU A 59 -12.86 3.65 -14.60
N GLY A 60 -12.85 4.63 -15.50
CA GLY A 60 -13.84 5.71 -15.43
C GLY A 60 -13.73 6.47 -14.12
N GLN A 61 -14.82 6.54 -13.38
CA GLN A 61 -14.87 7.19 -12.07
C GLN A 61 -14.61 6.23 -10.91
N GLU A 62 -14.51 4.93 -11.18
CA GLU A 62 -14.25 3.93 -10.16
C GLU A 62 -12.76 3.82 -9.87
N ILE A 63 -12.39 3.90 -8.60
CA ILE A 63 -11.02 3.66 -8.14
C ILE A 63 -10.91 2.19 -7.75
N LEU A 64 -9.99 1.49 -8.41
CA LEU A 64 -9.78 0.05 -8.23
C LEU A 64 -8.72 -0.26 -7.19
N GLY A 65 -7.82 0.68 -6.96
CA GLY A 65 -6.73 0.55 -6.01
C GLY A 65 -5.87 1.80 -5.99
N TYR A 66 -4.95 1.88 -5.06
CA TYR A 66 -4.02 3.00 -4.97
C TYR A 66 -2.69 2.62 -4.35
N SER A 67 -1.68 3.43 -4.60
CA SER A 67 -0.38 3.34 -3.93
C SER A 67 0.04 4.70 -3.39
N TRP A 68 0.77 4.66 -2.28
CA TRP A 68 1.45 5.81 -1.71
C TRP A 68 2.94 5.60 -1.84
N ASN A 69 3.58 6.44 -2.63
CA ASN A 69 4.99 6.32 -2.98
C ASN A 69 5.74 7.55 -2.49
N MET A 70 6.90 7.35 -1.86
CA MET A 70 7.70 8.45 -1.35
C MET A 70 9.19 8.14 -1.41
N LEU A 71 10.00 9.18 -1.29
CA LEU A 71 11.44 9.02 -1.14
C LEU A 71 11.75 8.65 0.30
N THR A 72 12.81 7.89 0.50
CA THR A 72 13.30 7.54 1.83
C THR A 72 14.83 7.65 1.85
N ASP A 73 15.40 7.78 3.02
CA ASP A 73 16.85 7.80 3.26
C ASP A 73 17.27 6.61 4.13
N GLU A 74 16.59 5.49 4.00
CA GLU A 74 17.00 4.26 4.68
C GLU A 74 18.37 3.80 4.18
N GLU A 75 19.06 3.00 5.00
CA GLU A 75 20.42 2.56 4.73
C GLU A 75 20.59 1.93 3.34
N ASP A 76 19.64 1.09 2.94
CA ASP A 76 19.73 0.33 1.70
C ASP A 76 18.62 0.66 0.69
N ALA A 77 17.84 1.73 0.92
CA ALA A 77 16.75 2.11 0.03
C ALA A 77 16.66 3.64 -0.10
N ASP A 78 16.40 4.11 -1.31
CA ASP A 78 16.25 5.54 -1.61
C ASP A 78 14.81 5.91 -2.00
N CYS A 79 13.91 4.93 -2.04
CA CYS A 79 12.49 5.15 -2.27
C CYS A 79 11.66 4.03 -1.66
N GLU A 80 10.37 4.30 -1.43
CA GLU A 80 9.49 3.40 -0.73
C GLU A 80 8.08 3.42 -1.30
N VAL A 81 7.46 2.24 -1.40
CA VAL A 81 6.01 2.13 -1.51
C VAL A 81 5.47 1.93 -0.10
N VAL A 82 4.87 2.99 0.45
CA VAL A 82 4.39 3.00 1.84
C VAL A 82 3.08 2.23 1.97
N ALA A 83 2.22 2.31 0.96
CA ALA A 83 0.92 1.67 0.94
C ALA A 83 0.60 1.20 -0.47
N LEU A 84 -0.03 0.03 -0.56
CA LEU A 84 -0.50 -0.56 -1.82
C LEU A 84 -1.78 -1.34 -1.50
N TYR A 85 -2.91 -0.81 -1.91
CA TYR A 85 -4.21 -1.42 -1.62
C TYR A 85 -5.05 -1.54 -2.88
N VAL A 86 -5.75 -2.67 -3.01
CA VAL A 86 -6.65 -2.97 -4.11
C VAL A 86 -8.05 -3.17 -3.54
N ARG A 87 -9.06 -2.60 -4.21
CA ARG A 87 -10.46 -2.82 -3.84
C ARG A 87 -10.73 -4.33 -3.76
N TYR A 88 -11.27 -4.77 -2.64
CA TYR A 88 -11.41 -6.19 -2.34
C TYR A 88 -12.10 -6.97 -3.47
N SER A 89 -13.22 -6.43 -3.99
CA SER A 89 -13.98 -7.05 -5.08
C SER A 89 -13.21 -7.10 -6.41
N LYS A 90 -12.10 -6.39 -6.53
CA LYS A 90 -11.31 -6.31 -7.76
C LYS A 90 -9.96 -7.03 -7.65
N ARG A 91 -9.72 -7.75 -6.58
CA ARG A 91 -8.49 -8.53 -6.39
C ARG A 91 -8.31 -9.58 -7.47
N ASN A 92 -7.08 -10.01 -7.67
CA ASN A 92 -6.68 -11.03 -8.65
C ASN A 92 -6.95 -10.65 -10.13
N ASN A 93 -7.02 -9.35 -10.42
CA ASN A 93 -7.20 -8.80 -11.75
C ASN A 93 -5.98 -7.98 -12.24
N GLY A 94 -4.83 -8.17 -11.59
CA GLY A 94 -3.59 -7.50 -11.99
C GLY A 94 -3.45 -6.05 -11.57
N ILE A 95 -4.35 -5.52 -10.76
CA ILE A 95 -4.34 -4.11 -10.35
C ILE A 95 -3.14 -3.81 -9.45
N GLY A 96 -2.91 -4.66 -8.44
CA GLY A 96 -1.75 -4.52 -7.55
C GLY A 96 -0.43 -4.59 -8.31
N ARG A 97 -0.34 -5.50 -9.27
CA ARG A 97 0.82 -5.62 -10.14
C ARG A 97 1.05 -4.33 -10.95
N ALA A 98 0.00 -3.79 -11.54
CA ALA A 98 0.08 -2.57 -12.33
C ALA A 98 0.51 -1.36 -11.49
N LEU A 99 -0.03 -1.22 -10.26
CA LEU A 99 0.35 -0.16 -9.34
C LEU A 99 1.81 -0.28 -8.88
N LEU A 100 2.25 -1.48 -8.55
CA LEU A 100 3.64 -1.70 -8.13
C LEU A 100 4.62 -1.46 -9.29
N GLN A 101 4.27 -1.89 -10.49
CA GLN A 101 5.07 -1.64 -11.69
C GLN A 101 5.15 -0.13 -12.00
N ASP A 102 4.03 0.59 -11.88
CA ASP A 102 4.00 2.04 -12.05
C ASP A 102 4.94 2.74 -11.05
N ALA A 103 4.93 2.31 -9.79
CA ALA A 103 5.83 2.84 -8.77
C ALA A 103 7.29 2.60 -9.15
N MET A 104 7.65 1.37 -9.51
CA MET A 104 9.01 1.02 -9.92
C MET A 104 9.46 1.84 -11.13
N ASP A 105 8.62 1.98 -12.14
CA ASP A 105 8.94 2.74 -13.35
C ASP A 105 9.12 4.23 -13.05
N THR A 106 8.27 4.79 -12.20
CA THR A 106 8.34 6.18 -11.78
C THR A 106 9.64 6.46 -11.03
N PHE A 107 9.98 5.61 -10.06
CA PHE A 107 11.23 5.74 -9.31
C PHE A 107 12.47 5.56 -10.21
N ARG A 108 12.43 4.58 -11.10
CA ARG A 108 13.53 4.34 -12.05
C ARG A 108 13.77 5.55 -12.94
N LYS A 109 12.72 6.17 -13.45
CA LYS A 109 12.81 7.41 -14.26
C LYS A 109 13.37 8.59 -13.45
N ALA A 110 13.12 8.60 -12.14
CA ALA A 110 13.66 9.61 -11.24
C ALA A 110 15.10 9.30 -10.78
N GLY A 111 15.74 8.26 -11.32
CA GLY A 111 17.11 7.88 -11.00
C GLY A 111 17.28 7.11 -9.69
N ARG A 112 16.19 6.62 -9.09
CA ARG A 112 16.27 5.84 -7.86
C ARG A 112 16.74 4.42 -8.16
N LYS A 113 17.41 3.81 -7.19
CA LYS A 113 18.11 2.53 -7.37
C LYS A 113 17.51 1.37 -6.58
N HIS A 114 17.01 1.65 -5.38
CA HIS A 114 16.53 0.61 -4.47
C HIS A 114 15.23 1.04 -3.82
N MET A 115 14.21 0.24 -4.04
CA MET A 115 12.87 0.48 -3.48
C MET A 115 12.59 -0.51 -2.36
N ILE A 116 12.04 -0.03 -1.24
CA ILE A 116 11.61 -0.86 -0.12
C ILE A 116 10.09 -0.84 0.00
N ILE A 117 9.53 -1.97 0.44
CA ILE A 117 8.13 -2.07 0.84
C ILE A 117 8.03 -2.90 2.11
N TRP A 118 7.21 -2.46 3.05
CA TRP A 118 6.96 -3.14 4.32
C TRP A 118 5.57 -3.74 4.36
N CYS A 119 5.42 -4.90 5.00
CA CYS A 119 4.12 -5.49 5.29
C CYS A 119 4.15 -6.21 6.63
N LEU A 120 2.96 -6.56 7.13
CA LEU A 120 2.85 -7.41 8.31
C LEU A 120 3.49 -8.78 8.04
N ARG A 121 4.32 -9.26 8.97
CA ARG A 121 5.02 -10.54 8.83
C ARG A 121 4.06 -11.69 8.60
N ASP A 122 2.90 -11.65 9.22
CA ASP A 122 1.89 -12.71 9.14
C ASP A 122 0.94 -12.57 7.95
N ASN A 123 1.10 -11.50 7.14
CA ASN A 123 0.33 -11.34 5.91
C ASN A 123 1.00 -12.12 4.76
N HIS A 124 0.81 -13.44 4.77
CA HIS A 124 1.48 -14.34 3.82
C HIS A 124 1.06 -14.11 2.37
N GLU A 125 -0.16 -13.69 2.13
CA GLU A 125 -0.64 -13.39 0.78
C GLU A 125 0.14 -12.21 0.17
N SER A 126 0.28 -11.11 0.91
CA SER A 126 1.06 -9.97 0.45
C SER A 126 2.54 -10.31 0.28
N ARG A 127 3.10 -11.10 1.19
CA ARG A 127 4.49 -11.54 1.10
C ARG A 127 4.75 -12.31 -0.19
N LYS A 128 3.89 -13.27 -0.51
CA LYS A 128 3.99 -14.04 -1.76
C LYS A 128 3.90 -13.13 -2.97
N PHE A 129 3.01 -12.15 -2.94
CA PHE A 129 2.86 -11.18 -4.02
C PHE A 129 4.15 -10.36 -4.21
N TYR A 130 4.74 -9.83 -3.14
CA TYR A 130 5.96 -9.04 -3.23
C TYR A 130 7.14 -9.86 -3.73
N GLU A 131 7.29 -11.10 -3.28
CA GLU A 131 8.31 -12.02 -3.76
C GLU A 131 8.13 -12.34 -5.24
N LYS A 132 6.90 -12.63 -5.68
CA LYS A 132 6.57 -12.90 -7.07
C LYS A 132 6.89 -11.70 -7.98
N MET A 133 6.74 -10.49 -7.47
CA MET A 133 7.06 -9.27 -8.20
C MET A 133 8.57 -8.96 -8.23
N GLY A 134 9.41 -9.79 -7.64
CA GLY A 134 10.86 -9.67 -7.68
C GLY A 134 11.50 -9.10 -6.41
N GLY A 135 10.73 -8.86 -5.37
CA GLY A 135 11.23 -8.39 -4.09
C GLY A 135 12.00 -9.48 -3.36
N LYS A 136 13.09 -9.09 -2.71
CA LYS A 136 13.87 -9.97 -1.83
C LYS A 136 13.65 -9.58 -0.39
N GLU A 137 13.36 -10.56 0.46
CA GLU A 137 13.22 -10.35 1.89
C GLU A 137 14.47 -9.67 2.43
N TYR A 138 14.27 -8.61 3.19
CA TYR A 138 15.37 -7.78 3.67
C TYR A 138 15.46 -7.85 5.20
N LYS A 139 14.80 -6.97 5.92
CA LYS A 139 14.86 -6.93 7.38
C LYS A 139 13.49 -6.88 8.01
N GLY A 140 13.40 -7.39 9.24
CA GLY A 140 12.22 -7.28 10.07
C GLY A 140 12.20 -5.98 10.87
N GLY A 141 11.07 -5.72 11.47
CA GLY A 141 10.86 -4.60 12.36
C GLY A 141 9.55 -4.78 13.11
N THR A 142 9.13 -3.74 13.82
CA THR A 142 7.85 -3.71 14.51
C THR A 142 7.17 -2.38 14.23
N HIS A 143 5.85 -2.39 14.29
CA HIS A 143 5.05 -1.17 14.22
C HIS A 143 3.89 -1.26 15.20
N ARG A 144 3.60 -0.14 15.88
CA ARG A 144 2.50 -0.07 16.83
C ARG A 144 1.26 0.49 16.16
N TRP A 145 0.16 -0.28 16.23
CA TRP A 145 -1.18 0.20 15.88
C TRP A 145 -2.07 0.01 17.11
N GLY A 146 -2.69 1.09 17.55
CA GLY A 146 -3.46 1.08 18.80
C GLY A 146 -2.55 0.79 20.00
N ASN A 147 -2.88 -0.22 20.79
CA ASN A 147 -2.15 -0.59 22.00
C ASN A 147 -1.19 -1.77 21.79
N ARG A 148 -0.97 -2.20 20.56
CA ARG A 148 -0.24 -3.44 20.27
C ARG A 148 0.84 -3.22 19.22
N GLU A 149 1.99 -3.88 19.40
CA GLU A 149 3.05 -3.94 18.41
C GLU A 149 2.87 -5.18 17.52
N TYR A 150 3.12 -5.01 16.23
CA TYR A 150 3.03 -6.08 15.25
C TYR A 150 4.36 -6.24 14.53
N ASP A 151 4.74 -7.51 14.26
CA ASP A 151 5.94 -7.81 13.50
C ASP A 151 5.76 -7.45 12.03
N MET A 152 6.77 -6.79 11.50
CA MET A 152 6.84 -6.35 10.10
C MET A 152 7.99 -7.05 9.40
N ILE A 153 7.87 -7.14 8.08
CA ILE A 153 8.94 -7.63 7.20
C ILE A 153 9.01 -6.71 5.99
N SER A 154 10.21 -6.52 5.46
CA SER A 154 10.42 -5.69 4.28
C SER A 154 10.99 -6.47 3.12
N TYR A 155 10.77 -5.92 1.93
CA TYR A 155 11.27 -6.45 0.66
C TYR A 155 11.98 -5.34 -0.09
N LEU A 156 13.15 -5.67 -0.65
CA LEU A 156 13.94 -4.76 -1.48
C LEU A 156 13.81 -5.13 -2.95
N TYR A 157 13.75 -4.11 -3.78
CA TYR A 157 13.73 -4.21 -5.23
C TYR A 157 14.90 -3.43 -5.81
N GLN A 158 15.65 -4.03 -6.71
CA GLN A 158 16.63 -3.32 -7.53
C GLN A 158 15.91 -2.72 -8.74
N LEU A 159 16.03 -1.43 -8.93
CA LEU A 159 15.35 -0.72 -10.01
C LEU A 159 16.19 -0.58 -11.27
#